data_d3920e90cd3444b2ff9b0cbdf4cf32cc
#
_entry.id   d3920e90cd3444b2ff9b0cbdf4cf32cc
#
_cell.length_a   1.000
_cell.length_b   1.000
_cell.length_c   1.000
_cell.angle_alpha   90.00
_cell.angle_beta   90.00
_cell.angle_gamma   90.00
#
_symmetry.space_group_name_H-M   'P 1'
#
loop_
_entity.id
_entity.type
_entity.pdbx_description
1 polymer ?
#
loop_
_entity_poly.entity_id
_entity_poly.type
_entity_poly.pdbx_seq_one_letter_code
_entity_poly.pdbx_strand_id
1 'polypeptide(L)'
;MNLAERLRSLRKEKNVSQERLAQYLNVSFQAVSKWENANCCPDIARFFGITIDELLQVEKIDKEKMFQDYQARACELFRSGKREQVLSLWREAYHKLPNSIEVKEMLMSACFDMDKVKYQKEILELGMEICNSEGDSYYKGQAIEQIARTCAESGDRVMAERWAAKAHLLMHAREVLRMQILEDGKDLAEQFSSANYWMFNRLCYMTLGLCGGRNTPGGPGYIQAVEKAVAKLYEVVYPGDDMGFEELELMCIMHKCIAEDEIALGGREETVEYELNRALECARKSMSVEEHDLPHPLVKNWHVQGAPSDNRQVVRLLKGELGRACFDGCRGMAWFMKMEQRLESLLQEEARI
;
A
#
# COMPACT_ATOMS: atom_id res chain seq x y z
N MET A 1 -23.06 3.18 -1.72
CA MET A 1 -24.45 2.66 -1.80
C MET A 1 -25.33 3.80 -2.27
N ASN A 2 -26.07 3.64 -3.37
CA ASN A 2 -26.97 4.68 -3.86
C ASN A 2 -28.33 4.66 -3.10
N LEU A 3 -29.16 5.71 -3.29
CA LEU A 3 -30.45 5.84 -2.59
C LEU A 3 -31.37 4.63 -2.81
N ALA A 4 -31.43 4.09 -4.02
CA ALA A 4 -32.24 2.94 -4.36
C ALA A 4 -31.82 1.68 -3.61
N GLU A 5 -30.51 1.44 -3.49
CA GLU A 5 -29.93 0.36 -2.70
C GLU A 5 -30.21 0.56 -1.20
N ARG A 6 -30.09 1.77 -0.69
CA ARG A 6 -30.39 2.11 0.70
C ARG A 6 -31.86 1.88 1.04
N LEU A 7 -32.76 2.31 0.16
CA LEU A 7 -34.20 2.10 0.31
C LEU A 7 -34.53 0.59 0.38
N ARG A 8 -33.97 -0.17 -0.54
CA ARG A 8 -34.13 -1.63 -0.58
C ARG A 8 -33.60 -2.30 0.70
N SER A 9 -32.46 -1.86 1.22
CA SER A 9 -31.88 -2.35 2.47
C SER A 9 -32.80 -2.08 3.65
N LEU A 10 -33.20 -0.82 3.85
CA LEU A 10 -34.09 -0.41 4.94
C LEU A 10 -35.44 -1.16 4.92
N ARG A 11 -36.01 -1.35 3.74
CA ARG A 11 -37.24 -2.12 3.59
C ARG A 11 -37.03 -3.58 4.02
N LYS A 12 -35.95 -4.19 3.60
CA LYS A 12 -35.60 -5.58 3.98
C LYS A 12 -35.33 -5.72 5.47
N GLU A 13 -34.61 -4.78 6.07
CA GLU A 13 -34.34 -4.76 7.52
C GLU A 13 -35.62 -4.72 8.34
N LYS A 14 -36.64 -3.98 7.86
CA LYS A 14 -37.98 -3.95 8.47
C LYS A 14 -38.90 -5.09 8.06
N ASN A 15 -38.43 -6.04 7.26
CA ASN A 15 -39.21 -7.17 6.75
C ASN A 15 -40.51 -6.75 6.04
N VAL A 16 -40.49 -5.65 5.27
CA VAL A 16 -41.63 -5.10 4.55
C VAL A 16 -41.54 -5.46 3.07
N SER A 17 -42.66 -5.95 2.44
CA SER A 17 -42.70 -6.16 0.99
C SER A 17 -42.85 -4.83 0.24
N GLN A 18 -42.53 -4.81 -1.08
CA GLN A 18 -42.76 -3.60 -1.91
C GLN A 18 -44.24 -3.19 -1.96
N GLU A 19 -45.14 -4.21 -1.99
CA GLU A 19 -46.60 -3.98 -1.96
C GLU A 19 -47.04 -3.29 -0.67
N ARG A 20 -46.56 -3.75 0.48
CA ARG A 20 -46.89 -3.18 1.78
C ARG A 20 -46.36 -1.77 1.94
N LEU A 21 -45.13 -1.52 1.43
CA LEU A 21 -44.58 -0.16 1.37
C LEU A 21 -45.41 0.75 0.46
N ALA A 22 -45.84 0.25 -0.70
CA ALA A 22 -46.68 0.96 -1.63
C ALA A 22 -48.07 1.32 -1.01
N GLN A 23 -48.68 0.37 -0.30
CA GLN A 23 -49.95 0.60 0.42
C GLN A 23 -49.79 1.65 1.52
N TYR A 24 -48.75 1.59 2.31
CA TYR A 24 -48.47 2.57 3.37
C TYR A 24 -48.31 3.99 2.80
N LEU A 25 -47.57 4.11 1.71
CA LEU A 25 -47.29 5.39 1.06
C LEU A 25 -48.42 5.86 0.11
N ASN A 26 -49.49 5.07 -0.03
CA ASN A 26 -50.60 5.33 -0.95
C ASN A 26 -50.15 5.58 -2.40
N VAL A 27 -49.23 4.75 -2.86
CA VAL A 27 -48.68 4.78 -4.22
C VAL A 27 -48.83 3.42 -4.90
N SER A 28 -48.56 3.33 -6.21
CA SER A 28 -48.58 2.06 -6.91
C SER A 28 -47.33 1.23 -6.59
N PHE A 29 -47.41 -0.11 -6.65
CA PHE A 29 -46.28 -1.03 -6.58
C PHE A 29 -45.19 -0.65 -7.59
N GLN A 30 -45.57 -0.26 -8.81
CA GLN A 30 -44.64 0.16 -9.85
C GLN A 30 -43.85 1.43 -9.43
N ALA A 31 -44.46 2.32 -8.63
CA ALA A 31 -43.75 3.49 -8.11
C ALA A 31 -42.64 3.09 -7.14
N VAL A 32 -42.92 2.18 -6.18
CA VAL A 32 -41.91 1.65 -5.25
C VAL A 32 -40.80 0.89 -6.00
N SER A 33 -41.19 0.08 -6.98
CA SER A 33 -40.23 -0.64 -7.83
C SER A 33 -39.33 0.34 -8.61
N LYS A 34 -39.86 1.44 -9.12
CA LYS A 34 -39.10 2.53 -9.76
C LYS A 34 -38.17 3.22 -8.77
N TRP A 35 -38.59 3.46 -7.54
CA TRP A 35 -37.77 4.10 -6.52
C TRP A 35 -36.60 3.26 -6.07
N GLU A 36 -36.78 1.92 -5.98
CA GLU A 36 -35.68 1.00 -5.73
C GLU A 36 -34.71 0.84 -6.93
N ASN A 37 -35.04 1.48 -8.05
CA ASN A 37 -34.23 1.51 -9.26
C ASN A 37 -33.87 2.94 -9.74
N ALA A 38 -34.42 4.02 -9.10
CA ALA A 38 -34.21 5.42 -9.47
C ALA A 38 -34.51 6.37 -8.30
N ASN A 39 -34.06 7.63 -8.32
CA ASN A 39 -34.08 8.59 -7.19
C ASN A 39 -35.46 9.21 -6.89
N CYS A 40 -36.03 9.05 -5.62
CA CYS A 40 -37.16 9.83 -5.06
C CYS A 40 -37.25 9.69 -3.51
N CYS A 41 -37.66 10.75 -2.76
CA CYS A 41 -37.27 10.88 -1.36
C CYS A 41 -38.20 11.14 -0.17
N PRO A 42 -39.15 12.08 -0.10
CA PRO A 42 -39.63 12.56 1.22
C PRO A 42 -40.50 11.57 2.01
N ASP A 43 -41.43 10.88 1.37
CA ASP A 43 -42.38 9.98 2.05
C ASP A 43 -41.73 8.69 2.54
N ILE A 44 -40.58 8.35 1.97
CA ILE A 44 -39.80 7.16 2.27
C ILE A 44 -39.08 7.32 3.61
N ALA A 45 -38.46 8.48 3.86
CA ALA A 45 -37.82 8.78 5.13
C ALA A 45 -38.81 8.71 6.28
N ARG A 46 -40.02 9.28 6.06
CA ARG A 46 -41.11 9.23 7.03
C ARG A 46 -41.61 7.83 7.35
N PHE A 47 -41.69 6.94 6.35
CA PHE A 47 -42.10 5.55 6.56
C PHE A 47 -41.07 4.81 7.46
N PHE A 48 -39.76 5.04 7.27
CA PHE A 48 -38.72 4.39 8.05
C PHE A 48 -38.47 5.10 9.39
N GLY A 49 -39.08 6.27 9.65
CA GLY A 49 -38.91 7.04 10.86
C GLY A 49 -37.48 7.62 10.99
N ILE A 50 -36.89 7.97 9.88
CA ILE A 50 -35.54 8.57 9.78
C ILE A 50 -35.63 9.91 9.05
N THR A 51 -34.61 10.75 9.21
CA THR A 51 -34.49 12.00 8.45
C THR A 51 -34.15 11.73 6.98
N ILE A 52 -34.36 12.71 6.09
CA ILE A 52 -33.91 12.64 4.70
C ILE A 52 -32.37 12.51 4.65
N ASP A 53 -31.69 13.23 5.51
CA ASP A 53 -30.23 13.21 5.59
C ASP A 53 -29.69 11.83 6.00
N GLU A 54 -30.37 11.17 6.97
CA GLU A 54 -30.06 9.78 7.34
C GLU A 54 -30.40 8.80 6.21
N LEU A 55 -31.51 8.99 5.50
CA LEU A 55 -31.87 8.17 4.33
C LEU A 55 -30.81 8.29 3.24
N LEU A 56 -30.36 9.51 2.94
CA LEU A 56 -29.36 9.80 1.93
C LEU A 56 -27.93 9.55 2.44
N GLN A 57 -27.73 9.29 3.74
CA GLN A 57 -26.42 9.18 4.37
C GLN A 57 -25.55 10.43 4.10
N VAL A 58 -26.12 11.62 4.12
CA VAL A 58 -25.44 12.88 3.80
C VAL A 58 -24.20 13.07 4.66
N GLU A 59 -24.33 12.87 5.97
CA GLU A 59 -23.16 12.93 6.87
C GLU A 59 -22.04 11.95 6.51
N LYS A 60 -22.40 10.75 6.05
CA LYS A 60 -21.39 9.75 5.64
C LYS A 60 -20.70 10.18 4.35
N ILE A 61 -21.46 10.70 3.39
CA ILE A 61 -20.93 11.22 2.11
C ILE A 61 -20.01 12.43 2.37
N ASP A 62 -20.40 13.33 3.28
CA ASP A 62 -19.59 14.50 3.61
C ASP A 62 -18.31 14.11 4.35
N LYS A 63 -18.38 13.15 5.28
CA LYS A 63 -17.20 12.60 5.97
C LYS A 63 -16.25 11.90 4.99
N GLU A 64 -16.79 11.15 4.03
CA GLU A 64 -16.00 10.46 3.01
C GLU A 64 -15.30 11.44 2.07
N LYS A 65 -16.01 12.48 1.59
CA LYS A 65 -15.40 13.56 0.79
C LYS A 65 -14.32 14.31 1.57
N MET A 66 -14.57 14.59 2.85
CA MET A 66 -13.60 15.24 3.71
C MET A 66 -12.34 14.37 3.86
N PHE A 67 -12.49 13.06 4.07
CA PHE A 67 -11.36 12.13 4.12
C PHE A 67 -10.57 12.13 2.82
N GLN A 68 -11.24 12.05 1.66
CA GLN A 68 -10.61 12.07 0.34
C GLN A 68 -9.80 13.36 0.11
N ASP A 69 -10.32 14.53 0.55
CA ASP A 69 -9.59 15.81 0.47
C ASP A 69 -8.31 15.79 1.32
N TYR A 70 -8.42 15.29 2.57
CA TYR A 70 -7.24 15.12 3.43
C TYR A 70 -6.22 14.16 2.83
N GLN A 71 -6.67 13.05 2.27
CA GLN A 71 -5.82 12.05 1.62
C GLN A 71 -5.09 12.63 0.41
N ALA A 72 -5.77 13.36 -0.47
CA ALA A 72 -5.16 14.00 -1.64
C ALA A 72 -4.07 14.99 -1.23
N ARG A 73 -4.35 15.85 -0.23
CA ARG A 73 -3.39 16.82 0.32
C ARG A 73 -2.20 16.12 1.00
N ALA A 74 -2.46 15.05 1.75
CA ALA A 74 -1.41 14.26 2.39
C ALA A 74 -0.49 13.60 1.36
N CYS A 75 -1.03 13.04 0.28
CA CYS A 75 -0.25 12.47 -0.83
C CYS A 75 0.67 13.51 -1.48
N GLU A 76 0.18 14.74 -1.71
CA GLU A 76 0.99 15.82 -2.28
C GLU A 76 2.15 16.22 -1.34
N LEU A 77 1.86 16.38 -0.05
CA LEU A 77 2.88 16.69 0.96
C LEU A 77 3.90 15.56 1.11
N PHE A 78 3.45 14.31 1.08
CA PHE A 78 4.32 13.15 1.16
C PHE A 78 5.27 13.07 -0.03
N ARG A 79 4.76 13.25 -1.26
CA ARG A 79 5.57 13.31 -2.49
C ARG A 79 6.59 14.44 -2.46
N SER A 80 6.27 15.56 -1.77
CA SER A 80 7.18 16.70 -1.59
C SER A 80 8.16 16.51 -0.43
N GLY A 81 8.19 15.33 0.21
CA GLY A 81 9.07 15.04 1.36
C GLY A 81 8.72 15.76 2.66
N LYS A 82 7.56 16.42 2.74
CA LYS A 82 7.13 17.27 3.87
C LYS A 82 6.45 16.45 4.97
N ARG A 83 7.14 15.44 5.52
CA ARG A 83 6.57 14.47 6.47
C ARG A 83 5.97 15.09 7.73
N GLU A 84 6.58 16.13 8.29
CA GLU A 84 6.02 16.85 9.46
C GLU A 84 4.67 17.50 9.14
N GLN A 85 4.51 18.03 7.92
CA GLN A 85 3.24 18.60 7.49
C GLN A 85 2.18 17.52 7.26
N VAL A 86 2.56 16.34 6.78
CA VAL A 86 1.66 15.17 6.68
C VAL A 86 1.12 14.80 8.07
N LEU A 87 2.00 14.68 9.07
CA LEU A 87 1.59 14.37 10.43
C LEU A 87 0.65 15.44 11.00
N SER A 88 0.97 16.73 10.80
CA SER A 88 0.12 17.84 11.26
C SER A 88 -1.25 17.82 10.58
N LEU A 89 -1.30 17.50 9.29
CA LEU A 89 -2.52 17.39 8.51
C LEU A 89 -3.42 16.26 9.02
N TRP A 90 -2.87 15.07 9.32
CA TRP A 90 -3.63 13.96 9.86
C TRP A 90 -4.10 14.19 11.30
N ARG A 91 -3.37 14.96 12.11
CA ARG A 91 -3.86 15.41 13.42
C ARG A 91 -5.05 16.36 13.29
N GLU A 92 -5.01 17.29 12.33
CA GLU A 92 -6.17 18.15 12.03
C GLU A 92 -7.38 17.31 11.59
N ALA A 93 -7.16 16.33 10.69
CA ALA A 93 -8.21 15.42 10.25
C ALA A 93 -8.81 14.63 11.43
N TYR A 94 -7.99 14.13 12.34
CA TYR A 94 -8.42 13.39 13.52
C TYR A 94 -9.27 14.24 14.46
N HIS A 95 -8.96 15.52 14.64
CA HIS A 95 -9.81 16.43 15.41
C HIS A 95 -11.19 16.62 14.79
N LYS A 96 -11.32 16.58 13.47
CA LYS A 96 -12.60 16.74 12.77
C LYS A 96 -13.35 15.41 12.62
N LEU A 97 -12.66 14.31 12.50
CA LEU A 97 -13.21 12.97 12.25
C LEU A 97 -12.67 11.95 13.27
N PRO A 98 -12.87 12.16 14.59
CA PRO A 98 -12.24 11.33 15.63
C PRO A 98 -12.71 9.87 15.62
N ASN A 99 -13.86 9.58 15.02
CA ASN A 99 -14.44 8.24 14.95
C ASN A 99 -14.15 7.51 13.63
N SER A 100 -13.45 8.16 12.67
CA SER A 100 -13.06 7.50 11.41
C SER A 100 -11.86 6.60 11.64
N ILE A 101 -12.02 5.33 11.28
CA ILE A 101 -10.94 4.33 11.38
C ILE A 101 -9.85 4.65 10.36
N GLU A 102 -10.24 5.11 9.18
CA GLU A 102 -9.35 5.53 8.11
C GLU A 102 -8.43 6.66 8.57
N VAL A 103 -9.00 7.68 9.22
CA VAL A 103 -8.22 8.82 9.74
C VAL A 103 -7.29 8.39 10.88
N LYS A 104 -7.75 7.50 11.78
CA LYS A 104 -6.91 6.96 12.84
C LYS A 104 -5.72 6.18 12.29
N GLU A 105 -5.97 5.35 11.27
CA GLU A 105 -4.93 4.57 10.60
C GLU A 105 -3.93 5.50 9.90
N MET A 106 -4.39 6.48 9.14
CA MET A 106 -3.51 7.44 8.46
C MET A 106 -2.66 8.25 9.46
N LEU A 107 -3.24 8.66 10.60
CA LEU A 107 -2.49 9.35 11.66
C LEU A 107 -1.45 8.42 12.29
N MET A 108 -1.84 7.18 12.59
CA MET A 108 -0.94 6.17 13.14
C MET A 108 0.21 5.88 12.19
N SER A 109 -0.06 5.72 10.90
CA SER A 109 0.94 5.52 9.85
C SER A 109 1.89 6.72 9.73
N ALA A 110 1.37 7.95 9.80
CA ALA A 110 2.20 9.15 9.78
C ALA A 110 3.13 9.23 11.01
N CYS A 111 2.65 8.87 12.20
CA CYS A 111 3.49 8.76 13.40
C CYS A 111 4.58 7.69 13.25
N PHE A 112 4.21 6.53 12.70
CA PHE A 112 5.09 5.41 12.48
C PHE A 112 6.22 5.74 11.49
N ASP A 113 5.91 6.43 10.39
CA ASP A 113 6.88 6.84 9.36
C ASP A 113 7.81 7.96 9.82
N MET A 114 7.35 8.79 10.77
CA MET A 114 8.17 9.86 11.33
C MET A 114 9.22 9.31 12.31
N ASP A 115 8.78 8.65 13.36
CA ASP A 115 9.65 8.06 14.38
C ASP A 115 8.82 7.15 15.31
N LYS A 116 8.89 5.87 15.10
CA LYS A 116 8.14 4.85 15.86
C LYS A 116 8.42 4.87 17.36
N VAL A 117 9.65 5.16 17.73
CA VAL A 117 10.07 5.18 19.15
C VAL A 117 9.54 6.43 19.83
N LYS A 118 9.70 7.59 19.19
CA LYS A 118 9.21 8.88 19.71
C LYS A 118 7.69 8.90 19.87
N TYR A 119 6.96 8.36 18.89
CA TYR A 119 5.49 8.36 18.85
C TYR A 119 4.88 7.02 19.34
N GLN A 120 5.66 6.17 20.01
CA GLN A 120 5.22 4.84 20.46
C GLN A 120 3.87 4.87 21.17
N LYS A 121 3.69 5.79 22.12
CA LYS A 121 2.45 5.89 22.90
C LYS A 121 1.24 6.16 22.00
N GLU A 122 1.36 7.14 21.09
CA GLU A 122 0.28 7.53 20.17
C GLU A 122 -0.06 6.39 19.20
N ILE A 123 0.96 5.69 18.67
CA ILE A 123 0.79 4.51 17.80
C ILE A 123 0.04 3.39 18.54
N LEU A 124 0.42 3.09 19.78
CA LEU A 124 -0.24 2.05 20.57
C LEU A 124 -1.69 2.40 20.90
N GLU A 125 -1.98 3.63 21.28
CA GLU A 125 -3.34 4.10 21.61
C GLU A 125 -4.24 4.02 20.36
N LEU A 126 -3.84 4.63 19.24
CA LEU A 126 -4.61 4.60 17.99
C LEU A 126 -4.78 3.17 17.46
N GLY A 127 -3.73 2.37 17.48
CA GLY A 127 -3.79 1.00 17.01
C GLY A 127 -4.69 0.10 17.86
N MET A 128 -4.72 0.27 19.17
CA MET A 128 -5.67 -0.44 20.05
C MET A 128 -7.11 -0.02 19.78
N GLU A 129 -7.38 1.27 19.53
CA GLU A 129 -8.71 1.74 19.14
C GLU A 129 -9.17 1.13 17.82
N ILE A 130 -8.27 1.06 16.82
CA ILE A 130 -8.56 0.42 15.52
C ILE A 130 -8.85 -1.08 15.70
N CYS A 131 -8.02 -1.79 16.47
CA CYS A 131 -8.20 -3.22 16.70
C CYS A 131 -9.52 -3.56 17.43
N ASN A 132 -9.99 -2.68 18.34
CA ASN A 132 -11.21 -2.86 19.10
C ASN A 132 -12.48 -2.37 18.38
N SER A 133 -12.35 -1.71 17.24
CA SER A 133 -13.49 -1.22 16.45
C SER A 133 -14.21 -2.36 15.73
N GLU A 134 -15.44 -2.13 15.27
CA GLU A 134 -16.17 -3.04 14.37
C GLU A 134 -15.74 -2.89 12.89
N GLY A 135 -14.66 -2.16 12.63
CA GLY A 135 -14.20 -1.83 11.28
C GLY A 135 -13.55 -2.97 10.48
N ASP A 136 -13.12 -2.64 9.27
CA ASP A 136 -12.53 -3.56 8.29
C ASP A 136 -11.29 -4.26 8.84
N SER A 137 -11.16 -5.53 8.51
CA SER A 137 -10.01 -6.38 8.82
C SER A 137 -8.69 -5.84 8.25
N TYR A 138 -8.73 -5.08 7.16
CA TYR A 138 -7.57 -4.43 6.57
C TYR A 138 -6.89 -3.46 7.56
N TYR A 139 -7.65 -2.50 8.11
CA TYR A 139 -7.11 -1.53 9.07
C TYR A 139 -6.62 -2.18 10.36
N LYS A 140 -7.30 -3.24 10.80
CA LYS A 140 -6.85 -4.03 11.96
C LYS A 140 -5.53 -4.73 11.68
N GLY A 141 -5.35 -5.29 10.48
CA GLY A 141 -4.10 -5.91 10.06
C GLY A 141 -2.93 -4.92 10.06
N GLN A 142 -3.14 -3.73 9.50
CA GLN A 142 -2.16 -2.64 9.51
C GLN A 142 -1.80 -2.20 10.94
N ALA A 143 -2.82 -2.03 11.79
CA ALA A 143 -2.59 -1.65 13.19
C ALA A 143 -1.78 -2.70 13.95
N ILE A 144 -2.08 -3.99 13.79
CA ILE A 144 -1.32 -5.10 14.39
C ILE A 144 0.14 -5.07 13.93
N GLU A 145 0.39 -4.90 12.64
CA GLU A 145 1.76 -4.84 12.09
C GLU A 145 2.53 -3.65 12.68
N GLN A 146 1.95 -2.45 12.64
CA GLN A 146 2.63 -1.24 13.09
C GLN A 146 2.90 -1.27 14.60
N ILE A 147 1.96 -1.77 15.43
CA ILE A 147 2.19 -1.94 16.87
C ILE A 147 3.32 -2.95 17.11
N ALA A 148 3.29 -4.11 16.44
CA ALA A 148 4.31 -5.13 16.64
C ALA A 148 5.71 -4.60 16.29
N ARG A 149 5.85 -3.89 15.17
CA ARG A 149 7.11 -3.27 14.75
C ARG A 149 7.57 -2.16 15.70
N THR A 150 6.65 -1.33 16.16
CA THR A 150 6.95 -0.26 17.14
C THR A 150 7.47 -0.84 18.45
N CYS A 151 6.82 -1.89 18.98
CA CYS A 151 7.29 -2.59 20.18
C CYS A 151 8.67 -3.22 19.99
N ALA A 152 8.91 -3.85 18.83
CA ALA A 152 10.21 -4.46 18.53
C ALA A 152 11.35 -3.43 18.50
N GLU A 153 11.15 -2.28 17.84
CA GLU A 153 12.14 -1.21 17.76
C GLU A 153 12.36 -0.47 19.10
N SER A 154 11.31 -0.42 19.93
CA SER A 154 11.41 0.11 21.30
C SER A 154 12.06 -0.88 22.30
N GLY A 155 12.45 -2.08 21.83
CA GLY A 155 13.10 -3.11 22.64
C GLY A 155 12.14 -4.06 23.36
N ASP A 156 10.84 -3.85 23.31
CA ASP A 156 9.84 -4.76 23.93
C ASP A 156 9.47 -5.91 22.97
N ARG A 157 10.40 -6.86 22.84
CA ARG A 157 10.22 -8.03 22.00
C ARG A 157 9.04 -8.93 22.44
N VAL A 158 8.78 -8.99 23.72
CA VAL A 158 7.69 -9.83 24.26
C VAL A 158 6.34 -9.29 23.80
N MET A 159 6.16 -7.98 23.86
CA MET A 159 4.93 -7.36 23.38
C MET A 159 4.83 -7.42 21.86
N ALA A 160 5.95 -7.23 21.15
CA ALA A 160 6.01 -7.37 19.69
C ALA A 160 5.51 -8.75 19.22
N GLU A 161 6.00 -9.82 19.82
CA GLU A 161 5.56 -11.21 19.51
C GLU A 161 4.08 -11.43 19.86
N ARG A 162 3.60 -10.89 21.00
CA ARG A 162 2.17 -10.97 21.36
C ARG A 162 1.26 -10.30 20.36
N TRP A 163 1.70 -9.19 19.77
CA TRP A 163 0.92 -8.51 18.73
C TRP A 163 1.04 -9.23 17.38
N ALA A 164 2.22 -9.67 16.99
CA ALA A 164 2.42 -10.45 15.77
C ALA A 164 1.56 -11.74 15.75
N ALA A 165 1.39 -12.38 16.92
CA ALA A 165 0.54 -13.58 17.06
C ALA A 165 -0.97 -13.32 16.82
N LYS A 166 -1.42 -12.06 16.78
CA LYS A 166 -2.81 -11.70 16.44
C LYS A 166 -3.03 -11.58 14.92
N ALA A 167 -1.96 -11.50 14.12
CA ALA A 167 -2.06 -11.44 12.68
C ALA A 167 -2.59 -12.78 12.13
N HIS A 168 -3.33 -12.70 11.02
CA HIS A 168 -3.79 -13.90 10.33
C HIS A 168 -2.61 -14.69 9.74
N LEU A 169 -2.66 -16.01 9.87
CA LEU A 169 -1.71 -16.89 9.20
C LEU A 169 -1.85 -16.73 7.68
N LEU A 170 -0.73 -16.76 6.96
CA LEU A 170 -0.71 -16.66 5.49
C LEU A 170 -1.60 -17.73 4.82
N MET A 171 -1.64 -18.95 5.39
CA MET A 171 -2.46 -20.07 4.87
C MET A 171 -3.98 -19.80 4.95
N HIS A 172 -4.42 -18.88 5.80
CA HIS A 172 -5.82 -18.50 5.98
C HIS A 172 -6.09 -17.05 5.53
N ALA A 173 -5.19 -16.49 4.73
CA ALA A 173 -5.39 -15.17 4.16
C ALA A 173 -6.63 -15.16 3.26
N ARG A 174 -7.33 -14.00 3.24
CA ARG A 174 -8.56 -13.82 2.44
C ARG A 174 -8.36 -14.21 0.98
N GLU A 175 -7.21 -13.87 0.41
CA GLU A 175 -6.84 -14.14 -0.98
C GLU A 175 -6.78 -15.65 -1.27
N VAL A 176 -6.19 -16.41 -0.35
CA VAL A 176 -6.10 -17.88 -0.45
C VAL A 176 -7.49 -18.52 -0.34
N LEU A 177 -8.31 -18.06 0.62
CA LEU A 177 -9.67 -18.58 0.80
C LEU A 177 -10.56 -18.23 -0.40
N ARG A 178 -10.45 -17.04 -0.95
CA ARG A 178 -11.24 -16.64 -2.14
C ARG A 178 -10.93 -17.51 -3.34
N MET A 179 -9.67 -17.90 -3.56
CA MET A 179 -9.32 -18.84 -4.64
C MET A 179 -9.96 -20.24 -4.47
N GLN A 180 -10.32 -20.63 -3.23
CA GLN A 180 -10.94 -21.91 -2.95
C GLN A 180 -12.47 -21.91 -3.10
N ILE A 181 -13.11 -20.74 -3.03
CA ILE A 181 -14.58 -20.60 -3.03
C ILE A 181 -15.15 -19.96 -4.30
N LEU A 182 -14.30 -19.31 -5.12
CA LEU A 182 -14.71 -18.76 -6.40
C LEU A 182 -14.90 -19.90 -7.42
N GLU A 183 -15.95 -19.81 -8.20
CA GLU A 183 -16.16 -20.70 -9.35
C GLU A 183 -15.16 -20.35 -10.48
N ASP A 184 -14.95 -21.31 -11.38
CA ASP A 184 -14.11 -21.10 -12.55
C ASP A 184 -14.60 -19.92 -13.39
N GLY A 185 -13.66 -19.09 -13.87
CA GLY A 185 -13.97 -17.97 -14.74
C GLY A 185 -13.09 -16.76 -14.52
N LYS A 186 -13.58 -15.60 -14.96
CA LYS A 186 -12.84 -14.34 -14.92
C LYS A 186 -12.46 -13.93 -13.50
N ASP A 187 -13.39 -14.03 -12.57
CA ASP A 187 -13.19 -13.60 -11.18
C ASP A 187 -12.11 -14.44 -10.47
N LEU A 188 -12.05 -15.74 -10.74
CA LEU A 188 -10.99 -16.61 -10.23
C LEU A 188 -9.64 -16.27 -10.85
N ALA A 189 -9.58 -15.98 -12.15
CA ALA A 189 -8.34 -15.60 -12.83
C ALA A 189 -7.81 -14.25 -12.31
N GLU A 190 -8.68 -13.28 -12.12
CA GLU A 190 -8.30 -11.98 -11.53
C GLU A 190 -7.80 -12.12 -10.09
N GLN A 191 -8.49 -12.92 -9.27
CA GLN A 191 -8.07 -13.19 -7.89
C GLN A 191 -6.73 -13.91 -7.84
N PHE A 192 -6.47 -14.88 -8.74
CA PHE A 192 -5.20 -15.59 -8.83
C PHE A 192 -4.05 -14.63 -9.17
N SER A 193 -4.24 -13.78 -10.17
CA SER A 193 -3.23 -12.79 -10.59
C SER A 193 -2.94 -11.78 -9.48
N SER A 194 -3.98 -11.24 -8.84
CA SER A 194 -3.86 -10.32 -7.71
C SER A 194 -3.12 -10.96 -6.53
N ALA A 195 -3.49 -12.19 -6.15
CA ALA A 195 -2.83 -12.89 -5.05
C ALA A 195 -1.35 -13.13 -5.32
N ASN A 196 -1.00 -13.55 -6.54
CA ASN A 196 0.40 -13.77 -6.94
C ASN A 196 1.19 -12.47 -6.94
N TYR A 197 0.65 -11.37 -7.49
CA TYR A 197 1.27 -10.06 -7.49
C TYR A 197 1.66 -9.64 -6.06
N TRP A 198 0.73 -9.68 -5.12
CA TRP A 198 0.99 -9.32 -3.72
C TRP A 198 1.98 -10.27 -3.04
N MET A 199 1.94 -11.57 -3.37
CA MET A 199 2.90 -12.54 -2.82
C MET A 199 4.33 -12.27 -3.30
N PHE A 200 4.54 -11.95 -4.58
CA PHE A 200 5.85 -11.59 -5.12
C PHE A 200 6.39 -10.32 -4.49
N ASN A 201 5.59 -9.27 -4.42
CA ASN A 201 5.99 -8.02 -3.78
C ASN A 201 6.31 -8.24 -2.30
N ARG A 202 5.49 -9.01 -1.58
CA ARG A 202 5.75 -9.33 -0.16
C ARG A 202 7.04 -10.11 0.03
N LEU A 203 7.35 -11.06 -0.85
CA LEU A 203 8.63 -11.79 -0.83
C LEU A 203 9.81 -10.84 -0.97
N CYS A 204 9.74 -9.88 -1.90
CA CYS A 204 10.76 -8.86 -2.08
C CYS A 204 10.94 -7.99 -0.83
N TYR A 205 9.86 -7.44 -0.27
CA TYR A 205 9.90 -6.65 0.97
C TYR A 205 10.47 -7.43 2.16
N MET A 206 10.12 -8.71 2.31
CA MET A 206 10.67 -9.57 3.36
C MET A 206 12.18 -9.78 3.17
N THR A 207 12.63 -9.96 1.95
CA THR A 207 14.06 -10.11 1.62
C THR A 207 14.82 -8.83 1.95
N LEU A 208 14.33 -7.66 1.50
CA LEU A 208 14.92 -6.37 1.84
C LEU A 208 14.89 -6.08 3.34
N GLY A 209 13.89 -6.56 4.06
CA GLY A 209 13.82 -6.49 5.52
C GLY A 209 14.90 -7.34 6.22
N LEU A 210 15.26 -8.48 5.64
CA LEU A 210 16.38 -9.29 6.11
C LEU A 210 17.72 -8.56 5.92
N CYS A 211 17.92 -7.90 4.77
CA CYS A 211 19.13 -7.15 4.44
C CYS A 211 19.37 -5.98 5.40
N GLY A 212 18.31 -5.31 5.84
CA GLY A 212 18.37 -4.25 6.87
C GLY A 212 18.59 -4.77 8.29
N GLY A 213 18.50 -6.08 8.51
CA GLY A 213 18.62 -6.73 9.81
C GLY A 213 20.07 -6.93 10.24
N ARG A 214 20.48 -6.28 11.32
CA ARG A 214 21.86 -6.26 11.84
C ARG A 214 22.38 -7.60 12.36
N ASN A 215 21.55 -8.64 12.49
CA ASN A 215 21.91 -9.95 13.06
C ASN A 215 21.21 -11.10 12.32
N THR A 216 21.23 -11.09 10.99
CA THR A 216 20.66 -12.20 10.23
C THR A 216 21.52 -13.46 10.38
N PRO A 217 20.95 -14.61 10.78
CA PRO A 217 21.68 -15.87 10.81
C PRO A 217 22.24 -16.19 9.42
N GLY A 218 23.52 -16.54 9.33
CA GLY A 218 24.17 -16.89 8.08
C GLY A 218 25.07 -15.81 7.47
N GLY A 219 24.98 -14.57 7.97
CA GLY A 219 25.84 -13.47 7.53
C GLY A 219 25.58 -12.97 6.09
N PRO A 220 26.41 -12.04 5.58
CA PRO A 220 26.22 -11.40 4.28
C PRO A 220 26.11 -12.38 3.10
N GLY A 221 26.87 -13.47 3.09
CA GLY A 221 26.83 -14.46 2.01
C GLY A 221 25.49 -15.19 1.88
N TYR A 222 24.80 -15.46 3.00
CA TYR A 222 23.47 -16.03 2.98
C TYR A 222 22.45 -15.02 2.48
N ILE A 223 22.52 -13.79 2.99
CA ILE A 223 21.61 -12.69 2.57
C ILE A 223 21.73 -12.47 1.07
N GLN A 224 22.94 -12.29 0.56
CA GLN A 224 23.19 -12.10 -0.86
C GLN A 224 22.66 -13.26 -1.73
N ALA A 225 22.77 -14.49 -1.27
CA ALA A 225 22.23 -15.65 -1.98
C ALA A 225 20.69 -15.58 -2.08
N VAL A 226 20.01 -15.15 -1.01
CA VAL A 226 18.54 -14.94 -1.00
C VAL A 226 18.16 -13.80 -1.93
N GLU A 227 18.86 -12.67 -1.87
CA GLU A 227 18.63 -11.52 -2.74
C GLU A 227 18.76 -11.87 -4.22
N LYS A 228 19.84 -12.53 -4.60
CA LYS A 228 20.09 -13.01 -5.96
C LYS A 228 18.99 -13.99 -6.43
N ALA A 229 18.49 -14.85 -5.53
CA ALA A 229 17.40 -15.77 -5.86
C ALA A 229 16.08 -15.02 -6.10
N VAL A 230 15.76 -14.02 -5.28
CA VAL A 230 14.55 -13.20 -5.45
C VAL A 230 14.65 -12.33 -6.70
N ALA A 231 15.78 -11.67 -6.95
CA ALA A 231 16.00 -10.89 -8.18
C ALA A 231 15.78 -11.76 -9.43
N LYS A 232 16.30 -13.00 -9.41
CA LYS A 232 16.11 -13.95 -10.52
C LYS A 232 14.65 -14.39 -10.70
N LEU A 233 13.87 -14.51 -9.62
CA LEU A 233 12.43 -14.77 -9.71
C LEU A 233 11.70 -13.60 -10.39
N TYR A 234 12.08 -12.37 -10.07
CA TYR A 234 11.52 -11.19 -10.75
C TYR A 234 11.86 -11.16 -12.24
N GLU A 235 13.08 -11.52 -12.64
CA GLU A 235 13.44 -11.64 -14.08
C GLU A 235 12.57 -12.67 -14.82
N VAL A 236 12.14 -13.74 -14.14
CA VAL A 236 11.25 -14.77 -14.72
C VAL A 236 9.82 -14.25 -14.85
N VAL A 237 9.31 -13.58 -13.82
CA VAL A 237 7.92 -13.09 -13.77
C VAL A 237 7.75 -11.82 -14.62
N TYR A 238 8.80 -11.00 -14.72
CA TYR A 238 8.80 -9.72 -15.43
C TYR A 238 9.91 -9.69 -16.50
N PRO A 239 9.78 -10.48 -17.57
CA PRO A 239 10.82 -10.59 -18.58
C PRO A 239 11.08 -9.24 -19.27
N GLY A 240 12.37 -8.88 -19.38
CA GLY A 240 12.77 -7.59 -19.97
C GLY A 240 12.53 -6.38 -19.05
N ASP A 241 12.31 -6.61 -17.77
CA ASP A 241 11.91 -5.61 -16.77
C ASP A 241 10.60 -4.90 -17.15
N ASP A 242 9.62 -5.65 -17.64
CA ASP A 242 8.25 -5.20 -17.88
C ASP A 242 7.52 -5.14 -16.54
N MET A 243 7.81 -4.11 -15.76
CA MET A 243 7.44 -3.90 -14.37
C MET A 243 6.74 -2.56 -14.18
N GLY A 244 5.90 -2.46 -13.17
CA GLY A 244 5.36 -1.19 -12.69
C GLY A 244 6.40 -0.37 -11.91
N PHE A 245 5.98 0.82 -11.50
CA PHE A 245 6.84 1.73 -10.75
C PHE A 245 7.36 1.11 -9.44
N GLU A 246 6.47 0.47 -8.67
CA GLU A 246 6.81 -0.14 -7.38
C GLU A 246 7.81 -1.29 -7.52
N GLU A 247 7.64 -2.15 -8.52
CA GLU A 247 8.55 -3.28 -8.76
C GLU A 247 9.94 -2.79 -9.18
N LEU A 248 10.02 -1.74 -10.01
CA LEU A 248 11.28 -1.13 -10.41
C LEU A 248 11.99 -0.49 -9.23
N GLU A 249 11.26 0.17 -8.31
CA GLU A 249 11.82 0.68 -7.05
C GLU A 249 12.39 -0.45 -6.20
N LEU A 250 11.61 -1.52 -5.99
CA LEU A 250 12.05 -2.69 -5.21
C LEU A 250 13.28 -3.35 -5.82
N MET A 251 13.33 -3.52 -7.14
CA MET A 251 14.48 -4.12 -7.82
C MET A 251 15.70 -3.20 -7.81
N CYS A 252 15.51 -1.89 -7.90
CA CYS A 252 16.59 -0.93 -7.72
C CYS A 252 17.27 -1.11 -6.35
N ILE A 253 16.48 -1.18 -5.27
CA ILE A 253 16.99 -1.40 -3.91
C ILE A 253 17.63 -2.78 -3.80
N MET A 254 17.03 -3.83 -4.37
CA MET A 254 17.54 -5.20 -4.33
C MET A 254 18.93 -5.31 -4.94
N HIS A 255 19.10 -4.81 -6.16
CA HIS A 255 20.42 -4.83 -6.84
C HIS A 255 21.46 -4.00 -6.09
N LYS A 256 21.06 -2.85 -5.50
CA LYS A 256 21.95 -2.08 -4.64
C LYS A 256 22.37 -2.87 -3.40
N CYS A 257 21.48 -3.61 -2.74
CA CYS A 257 21.79 -4.44 -1.59
C CYS A 257 22.74 -5.60 -1.97
N ILE A 258 22.51 -6.26 -3.10
CA ILE A 258 23.43 -7.31 -3.62
C ILE A 258 24.85 -6.75 -3.80
N ALA A 259 24.96 -5.51 -4.32
CA ALA A 259 26.27 -4.85 -4.48
C ALA A 259 26.93 -4.53 -3.12
N GLU A 260 26.16 -4.06 -2.13
CA GLU A 260 26.66 -3.83 -0.76
C GLU A 260 27.21 -5.12 -0.13
N ASP A 261 26.48 -6.22 -0.27
CA ASP A 261 26.92 -7.51 0.26
C ASP A 261 28.13 -8.06 -0.49
N GLU A 262 28.23 -7.84 -1.81
CA GLU A 262 29.42 -8.20 -2.59
C GLU A 262 30.66 -7.45 -2.07
N ILE A 263 30.53 -6.15 -1.78
CA ILE A 263 31.62 -5.36 -1.18
C ILE A 263 31.97 -5.89 0.21
N ALA A 264 30.98 -6.17 1.06
CA ALA A 264 31.19 -6.67 2.41
C ALA A 264 31.89 -8.04 2.45
N LEU A 265 31.68 -8.86 1.42
CA LEU A 265 32.30 -10.17 1.24
C LEU A 265 33.71 -10.10 0.61
N GLY A 266 34.20 -8.93 0.23
CA GLY A 266 35.43 -8.76 -0.52
C GLY A 266 35.35 -9.39 -1.92
N GLY A 267 34.17 -9.37 -2.52
CA GLY A 267 33.86 -9.95 -3.82
C GLY A 267 34.45 -9.18 -4.99
N ARG A 268 34.03 -9.52 -6.19
CA ARG A 268 34.62 -9.00 -7.43
C ARG A 268 34.05 -7.63 -7.80
N GLU A 269 34.93 -6.70 -8.18
CA GLU A 269 34.55 -5.36 -8.65
C GLU A 269 33.55 -5.41 -9.83
N GLU A 270 33.74 -6.32 -10.77
CA GLU A 270 32.85 -6.46 -11.93
C GLU A 270 31.42 -6.86 -11.52
N THR A 271 31.28 -7.61 -10.43
CA THR A 271 29.96 -7.97 -9.90
C THR A 271 29.30 -6.74 -9.26
N VAL A 272 30.04 -5.95 -8.50
CA VAL A 272 29.56 -4.71 -7.90
C VAL A 272 29.10 -3.74 -8.99
N GLU A 273 29.94 -3.53 -10.01
CA GLU A 273 29.61 -2.68 -11.16
C GLU A 273 28.34 -3.16 -11.88
N TYR A 274 28.23 -4.46 -12.13
CA TYR A 274 27.06 -5.06 -12.79
C TYR A 274 25.78 -4.80 -11.99
N GLU A 275 25.78 -5.10 -10.70
CA GLU A 275 24.60 -4.95 -9.85
C GLU A 275 24.17 -3.47 -9.72
N LEU A 276 25.12 -2.56 -9.53
CA LEU A 276 24.81 -1.13 -9.48
C LEU A 276 24.32 -0.57 -10.81
N ASN A 277 24.81 -1.09 -11.95
CA ASN A 277 24.27 -0.74 -13.27
C ASN A 277 22.83 -1.26 -13.45
N ARG A 278 22.49 -2.44 -12.90
CA ARG A 278 21.11 -2.95 -12.86
C ARG A 278 20.22 -2.04 -12.01
N ALA A 279 20.69 -1.63 -10.84
CA ALA A 279 19.97 -0.67 -9.99
C ALA A 279 19.71 0.66 -10.71
N LEU A 280 20.72 1.21 -11.41
CA LEU A 280 20.60 2.43 -12.20
C LEU A 280 19.58 2.27 -13.34
N GLU A 281 19.58 1.13 -14.01
CA GLU A 281 18.62 0.85 -15.09
C GLU A 281 17.18 0.76 -14.58
N CYS A 282 16.94 0.12 -13.44
CA CYS A 282 15.63 0.13 -12.78
C CYS A 282 15.20 1.56 -12.41
N ALA A 283 16.10 2.36 -11.82
CA ALA A 283 15.83 3.76 -11.49
C ALA A 283 15.51 4.61 -12.72
N ARG A 284 16.22 4.40 -13.83
CA ARG A 284 15.95 5.08 -15.10
C ARG A 284 14.60 4.69 -15.69
N LYS A 285 14.30 3.38 -15.74
CA LYS A 285 13.02 2.87 -16.27
C LYS A 285 11.84 3.37 -15.45
N SER A 286 11.98 3.48 -14.13
CA SER A 286 10.90 3.95 -13.26
C SER A 286 10.41 5.37 -13.58
N MET A 287 11.25 6.20 -14.22
CA MET A 287 10.88 7.57 -14.63
C MET A 287 9.86 7.64 -15.76
N SER A 288 9.72 6.59 -16.56
CA SER A 288 8.90 6.57 -17.78
C SER A 288 7.93 5.39 -17.85
N VAL A 289 7.59 4.80 -16.70
CA VAL A 289 6.58 3.74 -16.64
C VAL A 289 5.23 4.30 -17.04
N GLU A 290 4.60 3.69 -18.05
CA GLU A 290 3.22 3.93 -18.43
C GLU A 290 2.31 2.89 -17.75
N GLU A 291 1.04 3.24 -17.55
CA GLU A 291 0.04 2.29 -17.06
C GLU A 291 -0.16 1.16 -18.08
N HIS A 292 -0.10 -0.08 -17.63
CA HIS A 292 -0.30 -1.24 -18.49
C HIS A 292 -0.69 -2.48 -17.68
N ASP A 293 -1.16 -3.50 -18.38
CA ASP A 293 -1.47 -4.80 -17.79
C ASP A 293 -0.29 -5.75 -17.97
N LEU A 294 0.09 -6.44 -16.89
CA LEU A 294 1.20 -7.38 -16.91
C LEU A 294 0.89 -8.60 -17.78
N PRO A 295 1.83 -9.03 -18.65
CA PRO A 295 1.56 -10.10 -19.61
C PRO A 295 1.84 -11.51 -19.07
N HIS A 296 2.67 -11.66 -18.03
CA HIS A 296 3.11 -12.97 -17.57
C HIS A 296 1.96 -13.77 -16.92
N PRO A 297 1.80 -15.09 -17.18
CA PRO A 297 0.68 -15.90 -16.72
C PRO A 297 0.40 -15.85 -15.22
N LEU A 298 1.43 -15.72 -14.37
CA LEU A 298 1.27 -15.64 -12.91
C LEU A 298 0.62 -14.35 -12.42
N VAL A 299 0.78 -13.26 -13.16
CA VAL A 299 0.28 -11.92 -12.82
C VAL A 299 -0.51 -11.30 -13.97
N LYS A 300 -1.03 -12.14 -14.85
CA LYS A 300 -1.69 -11.71 -16.09
C LYS A 300 -2.85 -10.77 -15.83
N ASN A 301 -2.88 -9.67 -16.58
CA ASN A 301 -3.89 -8.63 -16.48
C ASN A 301 -3.89 -7.89 -15.12
N TRP A 302 -2.85 -8.05 -14.31
CA TRP A 302 -2.66 -7.13 -13.20
C TRP A 302 -2.29 -5.76 -13.76
N HIS A 303 -3.08 -4.75 -13.43
CA HIS A 303 -2.87 -3.39 -13.89
C HIS A 303 -1.85 -2.69 -12.99
N VAL A 304 -0.72 -2.31 -13.55
CA VAL A 304 0.31 -1.55 -12.85
C VAL A 304 0.12 -0.06 -13.08
N GLN A 305 0.40 0.71 -12.03
CA GLN A 305 0.32 2.16 -12.10
C GLN A 305 1.53 2.74 -12.82
N GLY A 306 1.30 3.80 -13.57
CA GLY A 306 2.36 4.57 -14.20
C GLY A 306 3.25 5.30 -13.19
N ALA A 307 4.31 5.91 -13.69
CA ALA A 307 5.21 6.71 -12.88
C ALA A 307 4.45 7.86 -12.19
N PRO A 308 4.73 8.14 -10.89
CA PRO A 308 4.13 9.26 -10.20
C PRO A 308 4.54 10.60 -10.82
N SER A 309 3.82 11.68 -10.49
CA SER A 309 4.15 13.04 -10.96
C SER A 309 5.59 13.47 -10.62
N ASP A 310 6.13 13.01 -9.48
CA ASP A 310 7.54 13.08 -9.16
C ASP A 310 8.23 11.77 -9.54
N ASN A 311 8.48 11.60 -10.80
CA ASN A 311 9.06 10.38 -11.37
C ASN A 311 10.55 10.16 -11.05
N ARG A 312 11.21 11.10 -10.31
CA ARG A 312 12.64 11.02 -9.95
C ARG A 312 12.89 10.43 -8.57
N GLN A 313 11.86 9.96 -7.90
CA GLN A 313 11.95 9.44 -6.53
C GLN A 313 12.99 8.31 -6.42
N VAL A 314 12.96 7.33 -7.32
CA VAL A 314 13.87 6.18 -7.30
C VAL A 314 15.31 6.59 -7.61
N VAL A 315 15.50 7.55 -8.53
CA VAL A 315 16.82 8.09 -8.86
C VAL A 315 17.43 8.82 -7.65
N ARG A 316 16.63 9.63 -6.93
CA ARG A 316 17.07 10.29 -5.70
C ARG A 316 17.39 9.29 -4.60
N LEU A 317 16.56 8.27 -4.44
CA LEU A 317 16.78 7.19 -3.49
C LEU A 317 18.13 6.52 -3.77
N LEU A 318 18.37 6.06 -5.00
CA LEU A 318 19.62 5.41 -5.36
C LEU A 318 20.83 6.34 -5.13
N LYS A 319 20.74 7.60 -5.56
CA LYS A 319 21.82 8.57 -5.33
C LYS A 319 22.12 8.75 -3.84
N GLY A 320 21.09 8.84 -2.99
CA GLY A 320 21.24 8.93 -1.53
C GLY A 320 21.91 7.70 -0.94
N GLU A 321 21.51 6.51 -1.38
CA GLU A 321 22.07 5.24 -0.93
C GLU A 321 23.55 5.07 -1.32
N LEU A 322 23.93 5.46 -2.56
CA LEU A 322 25.33 5.43 -3.00
C LEU A 322 26.22 6.42 -2.23
N GLY A 323 25.63 7.38 -1.52
CA GLY A 323 26.33 8.28 -0.60
C GLY A 323 26.83 7.60 0.67
N ARG A 324 26.43 6.36 0.97
CA ARG A 324 26.80 5.64 2.20
C ARG A 324 28.27 5.19 2.19
N ALA A 325 28.85 5.07 3.38
CA ALA A 325 30.28 4.74 3.58
C ALA A 325 30.69 3.38 3.01
N CYS A 326 29.76 2.42 2.85
CA CYS A 326 30.05 1.13 2.25
C CYS A 326 30.57 1.23 0.81
N PHE A 327 30.23 2.32 0.09
CA PHE A 327 30.68 2.58 -1.28
C PHE A 327 31.94 3.46 -1.38
N ASP A 328 32.52 3.91 -0.26
CA ASP A 328 33.69 4.80 -0.28
C ASP A 328 34.88 4.23 -1.08
N GLY A 329 35.06 2.91 -1.03
CA GLY A 329 36.07 2.21 -1.81
C GLY A 329 35.87 2.27 -3.33
N CYS A 330 34.64 2.54 -3.79
CA CYS A 330 34.29 2.61 -5.21
C CYS A 330 34.38 4.03 -5.79
N ARG A 331 34.37 5.09 -4.96
CA ARG A 331 34.22 6.49 -5.40
C ARG A 331 35.31 6.97 -6.37
N GLY A 332 36.53 6.41 -6.30
CA GLY A 332 37.63 6.74 -7.22
C GLY A 332 37.63 5.95 -8.52
N MET A 333 36.74 5.00 -8.69
CA MET A 333 36.68 4.13 -9.86
C MET A 333 35.97 4.83 -11.02
N ALA A 334 36.49 4.66 -12.23
CA ALA A 334 35.98 5.36 -13.41
C ALA A 334 34.49 5.02 -13.71
N TRP A 335 34.11 3.76 -13.52
CA TRP A 335 32.73 3.31 -13.73
C TRP A 335 31.78 3.90 -12.68
N PHE A 336 32.20 4.04 -11.41
CA PHE A 336 31.39 4.60 -10.35
C PHE A 336 31.17 6.12 -10.57
N MET A 337 32.22 6.86 -10.91
CA MET A 337 32.11 8.28 -11.27
C MET A 337 31.17 8.50 -12.46
N LYS A 338 31.22 7.63 -13.47
CA LYS A 338 30.32 7.69 -14.63
C LYS A 338 28.86 7.43 -14.20
N MET A 339 28.63 6.52 -13.26
CA MET A 339 27.31 6.24 -12.71
C MET A 339 26.75 7.44 -11.94
N GLU A 340 27.56 8.07 -11.07
CA GLU A 340 27.16 9.29 -10.36
C GLU A 340 26.80 10.43 -11.33
N GLN A 341 27.61 10.63 -12.37
CA GLN A 341 27.32 11.61 -13.42
C GLN A 341 25.99 11.30 -14.14
N ARG A 342 25.72 10.02 -14.41
CA ARG A 342 24.45 9.60 -15.03
C ARG A 342 23.26 9.85 -14.12
N LEU A 343 23.36 9.56 -12.83
CA LEU A 343 22.32 9.88 -11.85
C LEU A 343 22.04 11.38 -11.76
N GLU A 344 23.10 12.22 -11.80
CA GLU A 344 22.92 13.65 -11.83
C GLU A 344 22.24 14.15 -13.09
N SER A 345 22.62 13.61 -14.25
CA SER A 345 21.95 13.89 -15.53
C SER A 345 20.46 13.57 -15.47
N LEU A 346 20.08 12.38 -14.96
CA LEU A 346 18.68 11.96 -14.83
C LEU A 346 17.88 12.88 -13.89
N LEU A 347 18.53 13.44 -12.86
CA LEU A 347 17.88 14.40 -11.96
C LEU A 347 17.68 15.79 -12.58
N GLN A 348 18.47 16.14 -13.62
CA GLN A 348 18.40 17.41 -14.33
C GLN A 348 17.53 17.33 -15.60
N GLU A 349 17.23 16.14 -16.13
CA GLU A 349 16.31 15.99 -17.27
C GLU A 349 14.97 16.64 -16.91
N GLU A 350 14.46 17.55 -17.75
CA GLU A 350 13.14 18.15 -17.55
C GLU A 350 12.06 17.06 -17.52
N ALA A 351 11.15 17.15 -16.56
CA ALA A 351 10.01 16.26 -16.54
C ALA A 351 9.26 16.44 -17.87
N ARG A 352 9.22 15.41 -18.71
CA ARG A 352 8.35 15.43 -19.88
C ARG A 352 6.91 15.44 -19.35
N ILE A 353 6.31 16.62 -19.46
CA ILE A 353 4.89 16.89 -19.16
C ILE A 353 4.03 16.18 -20.21
#